data_785c92200292b1b0c99844513fd7b518
#
_entry.id   785c92200292b1b0c99844513fd7b518
#
_cell.length_a   1.000
_cell.length_b   1.000
_cell.length_c   1.000
_cell.angle_alpha   90.00
_cell.angle_beta   90.00
_cell.angle_gamma   90.00
#
_symmetry.space_group_name_H-M   'P 1'
#
loop_
_entity.id
_entity.type
_entity.pdbx_description
1 polymer ?
#
loop_
_entity_poly.entity_id
_entity_poly.type
_entity_poly.pdbx_seq_one_letter_code
_entity_poly.pdbx_strand_id
1 'polypeptide(L)'
;MEREGVQVADSEAQMVEATLRALLTEVLGISAKRVAAFDGTTALFGALPEFDSMAVAALLTGIEERFAILIEDDDAEAEDFMTYGRLLSFVKRVALK
;
A
#
# COMPACT_ATOMS: atom_id res chain seq x y z
N MET A 1 23.14 -0.81 -20.10
CA MET A 1 23.87 -1.29 -18.93
C MET A 1 23.63 -0.40 -17.75
N GLU A 2 23.85 0.87 -17.90
CA GLU A 2 23.61 1.80 -16.80
C GLU A 2 22.17 1.78 -16.32
N ARG A 3 21.28 1.44 -17.23
CA ARG A 3 19.87 1.40 -16.88
C ARG A 3 19.51 0.30 -15.90
N GLU A 4 20.42 -0.64 -15.70
CA GLU A 4 20.13 -1.76 -14.80
C GLU A 4 19.87 -1.26 -13.38
N GLY A 5 20.62 -0.28 -12.89
CA GLY A 5 20.38 0.26 -11.57
C GLY A 5 19.04 0.94 -11.46
N VAL A 6 18.67 1.71 -12.49
CA VAL A 6 17.39 2.39 -12.51
C VAL A 6 16.27 1.36 -12.62
N GLN A 7 16.46 0.34 -13.43
CA GLN A 7 15.44 -0.69 -13.59
C GLN A 7 15.21 -1.48 -12.31
N VAL A 8 16.28 -1.73 -11.55
CA VAL A 8 16.15 -2.43 -10.27
C VAL A 8 15.31 -1.61 -9.31
N ALA A 9 15.59 -0.30 -9.21
CA ALA A 9 14.81 0.56 -8.34
C ALA A 9 13.35 0.63 -8.79
N ASP A 10 13.12 0.74 -10.10
CA ASP A 10 11.77 0.75 -10.64
C ASP A 10 11.06 -0.57 -10.36
N SER A 11 11.79 -1.69 -10.50
CA SER A 11 11.22 -3.01 -10.25
C SER A 11 10.82 -3.15 -8.78
N GLU A 12 11.63 -2.65 -7.87
CA GLU A 12 11.30 -2.70 -6.45
C GLU A 12 10.03 -1.89 -6.16
N ALA A 13 9.94 -0.69 -6.74
CA ALA A 13 8.77 0.14 -6.54
C ALA A 13 7.53 -0.54 -7.13
N GLN A 14 7.68 -1.16 -8.30
CA GLN A 14 6.57 -1.86 -8.94
C GLN A 14 6.15 -3.07 -8.13
N MET A 15 7.10 -3.78 -7.55
CA MET A 15 6.78 -4.92 -6.71
C MET A 15 6.05 -4.50 -5.45
N VAL A 16 6.45 -3.38 -4.85
CA VAL A 16 5.76 -2.86 -3.69
C VAL A 16 4.32 -2.53 -4.05
N GLU A 17 4.12 -1.86 -5.18
CA GLU A 17 2.77 -1.49 -5.58
C GLU A 17 1.93 -2.73 -5.89
N ALA A 18 2.50 -3.71 -6.59
CA ALA A 18 1.76 -4.93 -6.91
C ALA A 18 1.36 -5.66 -5.63
N THR A 19 2.27 -5.71 -4.65
CA THR A 19 1.98 -6.36 -3.38
C THR A 19 0.89 -5.60 -2.62
N LEU A 20 0.95 -4.27 -2.62
CA LEU A 20 -0.08 -3.48 -1.95
C LEU A 20 -1.44 -3.73 -2.59
N ARG A 21 -1.52 -3.73 -3.92
CA ARG A 21 -2.79 -3.99 -4.59
C ARG A 21 -3.33 -5.38 -4.24
N ALA A 22 -2.44 -6.38 -4.20
CA ALA A 22 -2.85 -7.73 -3.82
C ALA A 22 -3.37 -7.75 -2.38
N LEU A 23 -2.74 -7.02 -1.47
CA LEU A 23 -3.17 -6.96 -0.08
C LEU A 23 -4.55 -6.32 0.05
N LEU A 24 -4.81 -5.27 -0.73
CA LEU A 24 -6.14 -4.64 -0.68
C LEU A 24 -7.23 -5.63 -1.06
N THR A 25 -6.96 -6.51 -1.99
CA THR A 25 -7.90 -7.55 -2.35
C THR A 25 -7.96 -8.66 -1.30
N GLU A 26 -6.81 -9.16 -0.87
CA GLU A 26 -6.76 -10.32 0.03
C GLU A 26 -7.23 -9.99 1.43
N VAL A 27 -6.87 -8.83 1.94
CA VAL A 27 -7.15 -8.47 3.33
C VAL A 27 -8.49 -7.76 3.46
N LEU A 28 -8.79 -6.85 2.55
CA LEU A 28 -9.99 -6.02 2.66
C LEU A 28 -11.15 -6.49 1.79
N GLY A 29 -10.92 -7.47 0.94
CA GLY A 29 -11.98 -7.99 0.10
C GLY A 29 -12.39 -7.10 -1.06
N ILE A 30 -11.56 -6.10 -1.40
CA ILE A 30 -11.83 -5.24 -2.54
C ILE A 30 -11.47 -6.01 -3.80
N SER A 31 -12.38 -6.06 -4.78
CA SER A 31 -12.12 -6.86 -5.98
C SER A 31 -10.88 -6.36 -6.70
N ALA A 32 -10.19 -7.28 -7.36
CA ALA A 32 -9.00 -6.94 -8.12
C ALA A 32 -9.30 -5.91 -9.20
N LYS A 33 -10.49 -6.00 -9.79
CA LYS A 33 -10.89 -5.06 -10.83
C LYS A 33 -11.01 -3.63 -10.27
N ARG A 34 -11.61 -3.51 -9.09
CA ARG A 34 -11.74 -2.19 -8.46
C ARG A 34 -10.35 -1.65 -8.09
N VAL A 35 -9.51 -2.49 -7.50
CA VAL A 35 -8.18 -2.08 -7.11
C VAL A 35 -7.35 -1.64 -8.33
N ALA A 36 -7.50 -2.35 -9.44
CA ALA A 36 -6.77 -2.00 -10.66
C ALA A 36 -7.14 -0.61 -11.18
N ALA A 37 -8.33 -0.13 -10.85
CA ALA A 37 -8.79 1.20 -11.28
C ALA A 37 -8.33 2.32 -10.34
N PHE A 38 -7.72 1.99 -9.20
CA PHE A 38 -7.26 3.02 -8.25
C PHE A 38 -6.11 3.82 -8.87
N ASP A 39 -6.18 5.13 -8.68
CA ASP A 39 -5.06 6.01 -9.01
C ASP A 39 -4.70 6.82 -7.76
N GLY A 40 -3.73 7.73 -7.91
CA GLY A 40 -3.23 8.46 -6.75
C GLY A 40 -4.28 9.27 -6.01
N THR A 41 -5.34 9.68 -6.69
CA THR A 41 -6.38 10.52 -6.09
C THR A 41 -7.55 9.71 -5.57
N THR A 42 -7.55 8.39 -5.75
CA THR A 42 -8.67 7.56 -5.30
C THR A 42 -8.80 7.64 -3.78
N ALA A 43 -9.97 8.09 -3.30
CA ALA A 43 -10.23 8.22 -1.87
C ALA A 43 -10.45 6.85 -1.25
N LEU A 44 -9.86 6.63 -0.09
CA LEU A 44 -9.94 5.34 0.60
C LEU A 44 -10.69 5.48 1.92
N PHE A 45 -9.99 5.85 2.99
CA PHE A 45 -10.61 5.92 4.32
C PHE A 45 -11.71 6.98 4.31
N GLY A 46 -12.87 6.58 4.78
CA GLY A 46 -14.02 7.46 4.80
C GLY A 46 -14.84 7.48 3.52
N ALA A 47 -14.29 6.92 2.43
CA ALA A 47 -14.98 6.87 1.14
C ALA A 47 -15.39 5.46 0.76
N LEU A 48 -14.55 4.47 1.06
CA LEU A 48 -14.84 3.07 0.73
C LEU A 48 -15.35 2.35 1.98
N PRO A 49 -16.48 1.66 1.88
CA PRO A 49 -17.01 0.93 3.05
C PRO A 49 -16.02 -0.11 3.58
N GLU A 50 -15.20 -0.69 2.70
CA GLU A 50 -14.23 -1.70 3.10
C GLU A 50 -13.06 -1.10 3.87
N PHE A 51 -12.91 0.21 3.88
CA PHE A 51 -11.72 0.87 4.43
C PHE A 51 -12.06 1.58 5.74
N ASP A 52 -12.34 0.80 6.77
CA ASP A 52 -12.62 1.33 8.10
C ASP A 52 -11.40 1.13 9.01
N SER A 53 -11.57 1.46 10.29
CA SER A 53 -10.45 1.39 11.24
C SER A 53 -9.91 -0.02 11.40
N MET A 54 -10.79 -1.02 11.41
CA MET A 54 -10.33 -2.40 11.53
C MET A 54 -9.58 -2.82 10.26
N ALA A 55 -10.05 -2.34 9.11
CA ALA A 55 -9.37 -2.63 7.86
C ALA A 55 -7.98 -2.03 7.84
N VAL A 56 -7.82 -0.81 8.36
CA VAL A 56 -6.50 -0.19 8.45
C VAL A 56 -5.58 -1.05 9.30
N ALA A 57 -6.06 -1.50 10.45
CA ALA A 57 -5.23 -2.35 11.32
C ALA A 57 -4.85 -3.66 10.63
N ALA A 58 -5.81 -4.29 9.95
CA ALA A 58 -5.54 -5.53 9.25
C ALA A 58 -4.54 -5.32 8.10
N LEU A 59 -4.68 -4.19 7.40
CA LEU A 59 -3.80 -3.89 6.29
C LEU A 59 -2.37 -3.66 6.80
N LEU A 60 -2.21 -2.93 7.89
CA LEU A 60 -0.88 -2.70 8.47
C LEU A 60 -0.22 -4.03 8.84
N THR A 61 -0.97 -4.93 9.45
CA THR A 61 -0.46 -6.26 9.78
C THR A 61 -0.05 -7.01 8.51
N GLY A 62 -0.86 -6.94 7.47
CA GLY A 62 -0.54 -7.60 6.21
C GLY A 62 0.71 -7.05 5.56
N ILE A 63 0.90 -5.73 5.64
CA ILE A 63 2.10 -5.09 5.11
C ILE A 63 3.32 -5.58 5.88
N GLU A 64 3.24 -5.60 7.20
CA GLU A 64 4.36 -6.07 8.03
C GLU A 64 4.74 -7.50 7.67
N GLU A 65 3.74 -8.36 7.52
CA GLU A 65 4.01 -9.76 7.24
C GLU A 65 4.56 -9.96 5.83
N ARG A 66 3.95 -9.28 4.88
CA ARG A 66 4.32 -9.49 3.48
C ARG A 66 5.72 -8.96 3.18
N PHE A 67 6.10 -7.85 3.79
CA PHE A 67 7.40 -7.25 3.55
C PHE A 67 8.42 -7.58 4.62
N ALA A 68 8.03 -8.35 5.63
CA ALA A 68 8.90 -8.75 6.74
C ALA A 68 9.50 -7.52 7.43
N ILE A 69 8.66 -6.56 7.75
CA ILE A 69 9.06 -5.31 8.39
C ILE A 69 8.19 -5.09 9.62
N LEU A 70 8.63 -4.15 10.45
CA LEU A 70 7.85 -3.72 11.61
C LEU A 70 7.50 -2.24 11.42
N ILE A 71 6.21 -1.92 11.53
CA ILE A 71 5.73 -0.55 11.42
C ILE A 71 5.50 -0.03 12.83
N GLU A 72 6.21 1.06 13.17
CA GLU A 72 6.06 1.67 14.47
C GLU A 72 4.81 2.55 14.51
N ASP A 73 4.33 2.83 15.71
CA ASP A 73 3.10 3.62 15.86
C ASP A 73 3.22 4.99 15.19
N ASP A 74 4.40 5.60 15.25
CA ASP A 74 4.60 6.93 14.69
C ASP A 74 5.03 6.91 13.22
N ASP A 75 5.15 5.74 12.61
CA ASP A 75 5.43 5.64 11.18
C ASP A 75 4.20 5.96 10.35
N ALA A 76 3.01 5.68 10.85
CA ALA A 76 1.77 5.82 10.11
C ALA A 76 0.92 6.94 10.70
N GLU A 77 0.32 7.74 9.82
CA GLU A 77 -0.59 8.80 10.21
C GLU A 77 -1.91 8.59 9.49
N ALA A 78 -2.97 9.19 10.04
CA ALA A 78 -4.30 9.04 9.44
C ALA A 78 -4.32 9.46 7.98
N GLU A 79 -3.57 10.50 7.64
CA GLU A 79 -3.52 11.00 6.28
C GLU A 79 -2.98 9.97 5.30
N ASP A 80 -2.14 9.06 5.77
CA ASP A 80 -1.56 8.05 4.90
C ASP A 80 -2.61 7.11 4.31
N PHE A 81 -3.80 7.08 4.89
CA PHE A 81 -4.86 6.18 4.45
C PHE A 81 -6.00 6.88 3.74
N MET A 82 -5.85 8.16 3.44
CA MET A 82 -6.94 8.94 2.85
C MET A 82 -7.07 8.73 1.35
N THR A 83 -5.95 8.55 0.64
CA THR A 83 -5.97 8.27 -0.79
C THR A 83 -5.01 7.13 -1.10
N TYR A 84 -5.24 6.50 -2.25
CA TYR A 84 -4.36 5.43 -2.68
C TYR A 84 -2.93 5.93 -2.87
N GLY A 85 -2.77 7.13 -3.42
CA GLY A 85 -1.43 7.68 -3.61
C GLY A 85 -0.68 7.87 -2.30
N ARG A 86 -1.36 8.35 -1.26
CA ARG A 86 -0.73 8.51 0.04
C ARG A 86 -0.40 7.16 0.67
N LEU A 87 -1.30 6.19 0.53
CA LEU A 87 -1.06 4.86 1.05
C LEU A 87 0.14 4.22 0.35
N LEU A 88 0.21 4.34 -0.96
CA LEU A 88 1.34 3.79 -1.71
C LEU A 88 2.66 4.44 -1.28
N SER A 89 2.65 5.77 -1.09
CA SER A 89 3.84 6.47 -0.62
C SER A 89 4.28 5.97 0.76
N PHE A 90 3.31 5.76 1.65
CA PHE A 90 3.59 5.24 2.98
C PHE A 90 4.22 3.85 2.89
N VAL A 91 3.63 2.97 2.09
CA VAL A 91 4.14 1.60 1.98
C VAL A 91 5.54 1.59 1.39
N LYS A 92 5.78 2.41 0.37
CA LYS A 92 7.13 2.51 -0.20
C LYS A 92 8.13 3.00 0.84
N ARG A 93 7.72 3.97 1.66
CA ARG A 93 8.62 4.53 2.67
C ARG A 93 9.03 3.48 3.69
N VAL A 94 8.09 2.66 4.16
CA VAL A 94 8.42 1.68 5.20
C VAL A 94 9.02 0.40 4.62
N ALA A 95 8.68 0.04 3.39
CA ALA A 95 9.16 -1.21 2.78
C ALA A 95 10.53 -1.07 2.14
N LEU A 96 10.86 0.12 1.68
CA LEU A 96 12.10 0.35 0.92
C LEU A 96 13.14 1.17 1.66
N LYS A 97 12.97 1.40 2.95
CA LYS A 97 13.97 2.17 3.69
C LYS A 97 15.21 1.36 4.02
#